data_670a52256fd50a2b762c09eab136d8da
#
_entry.id   670a52256fd50a2b762c09eab136d8da
#
_cell.length_a   1.000
_cell.length_b   1.000
_cell.length_c   1.000
_cell.angle_alpha   90.00
_cell.angle_beta   90.00
_cell.angle_gamma   90.00
#
_symmetry.space_group_name_H-M   'P 1'
#
loop_
_entity.id
_entity.type
_entity.pdbx_description
1 polymer ?
#
loop_
_entity_poly.entity_id
_entity_poly.type
_entity_poly.pdbx_seq_one_letter_code
_entity_poly.pdbx_strand_id
1 'polypeptide(L)'
;MTIIDHEMLWRQFGAVIDMLGDALRDCPEELWEKRLWEDQSDQWVAAGFSAFWYLGYHTLFWLDLYLTGAEEGFAPPAPFDLVEMEPGEVMPRTYSREELLRYLEYCRRKCQETIGTLSHEQAYRLCRFAWGELPFAELQLYNLRHVQEHGAQLLMFLGQQAGKDASWVSQAQ
;
A
#
# COMPACT_ATOMS: atom_id res chain seq x y z
N MET A 1 -27.22 -0.42 15.15
CA MET A 1 -26.01 -0.07 15.92
C MET A 1 -24.92 0.19 14.87
N THR A 2 -24.56 1.44 14.63
CA THR A 2 -23.49 1.79 13.69
C THR A 2 -22.18 1.40 14.35
N ILE A 3 -21.52 0.40 13.84
CA ILE A 3 -20.35 -0.22 14.52
C ILE A 3 -19.05 0.46 14.09
N ILE A 4 -19.03 1.15 12.96
CA ILE A 4 -17.86 1.86 12.44
C ILE A 4 -18.26 3.27 12.05
N ASP A 5 -17.59 4.24 12.62
CA ASP A 5 -17.62 5.62 12.16
C ASP A 5 -16.68 5.74 10.94
N HIS A 6 -17.25 5.96 9.76
CA HIS A 6 -16.51 6.08 8.51
C HIS A 6 -15.46 7.19 8.55
N GLU A 7 -15.78 8.30 9.23
CA GLU A 7 -14.86 9.42 9.38
C GLU A 7 -13.65 9.05 10.25
N MET A 8 -13.86 8.33 11.35
CA MET A 8 -12.76 7.84 12.19
C MET A 8 -11.87 6.87 11.43
N LEU A 9 -12.45 5.94 10.68
CA LEU A 9 -11.68 4.98 9.89
C LEU A 9 -10.90 5.68 8.77
N TRP A 10 -11.56 6.61 8.06
CA TRP A 10 -10.90 7.41 7.03
C TRP A 10 -9.73 8.23 7.59
N ARG A 11 -9.93 8.95 8.71
CA ARG A 11 -8.86 9.75 9.32
C ARG A 11 -7.60 8.93 9.61
N GLN A 12 -7.75 7.71 10.07
CA GLN A 12 -6.61 6.84 10.36
C GLN A 12 -6.05 6.17 9.10
N PHE A 13 -6.91 5.69 8.22
CA PHE A 13 -6.42 5.06 6.99
C PHE A 13 -5.76 6.08 6.04
N GLY A 14 -6.39 7.24 5.86
CA GLY A 14 -5.78 8.31 5.07
C GLY A 14 -4.45 8.79 5.64
N ALA A 15 -4.31 8.83 6.99
CA ALA A 15 -3.07 9.21 7.65
C ALA A 15 -1.89 8.29 7.29
N VAL A 16 -2.10 6.97 7.25
CA VAL A 16 -1.03 6.03 6.87
C VAL A 16 -0.69 6.12 5.39
N ILE A 17 -1.68 6.41 4.53
CA ILE A 17 -1.44 6.68 3.10
C ILE A 17 -0.64 7.97 2.92
N ASP A 18 -0.97 9.02 3.67
CA ASP A 18 -0.24 10.30 3.64
C ASP A 18 1.21 10.12 4.10
N MET A 19 1.46 9.33 5.16
CA MET A 19 2.83 8.97 5.60
C MET A 19 3.60 8.17 4.55
N LEU A 20 2.97 7.22 3.86
CA LEU A 20 3.58 6.54 2.71
C LEU A 20 3.94 7.54 1.60
N GLY A 21 3.04 8.49 1.33
CA GLY A 21 3.29 9.56 0.36
C GLY A 21 4.47 10.44 0.73
N ASP A 22 4.65 10.78 2.01
CA ASP A 22 5.81 11.53 2.49
C ASP A 22 7.10 10.73 2.27
N ALA A 23 7.10 9.44 2.59
CA ALA A 23 8.26 8.58 2.33
C ALA A 23 8.65 8.56 0.84
N LEU A 24 7.68 8.42 -0.06
CA LEU A 24 7.93 8.41 -1.51
C LEU A 24 8.45 9.77 -2.03
N ARG A 25 7.89 10.89 -1.53
CA ARG A 25 8.31 12.25 -1.91
C ARG A 25 9.72 12.59 -1.42
N ASP A 26 10.02 12.20 -0.18
CA ASP A 26 11.25 12.60 0.50
C ASP A 26 12.45 11.70 0.19
N CYS A 27 12.25 10.59 -0.52
CA CYS A 27 13.34 9.70 -0.90
C CYS A 27 14.33 10.40 -1.84
N PRO A 28 15.62 10.52 -1.49
CA PRO A 28 16.64 10.97 -2.42
C PRO A 28 16.75 10.05 -3.63
N GLU A 29 17.15 10.62 -4.79
CA GLU A 29 17.23 9.84 -6.04
C GLU A 29 18.20 8.65 -5.94
N GLU A 30 19.33 8.84 -5.26
CA GLU A 30 20.33 7.81 -5.05
C GLU A 30 19.87 6.66 -4.14
N LEU A 31 18.75 6.84 -3.41
CA LEU A 31 18.17 5.80 -2.57
C LEU A 31 16.97 5.09 -3.22
N TRP A 32 16.47 5.60 -4.35
CA TRP A 32 15.25 5.09 -4.99
C TRP A 32 15.30 3.60 -5.32
N GLU A 33 16.42 3.12 -5.85
CA GLU A 33 16.66 1.71 -6.19
C GLU A 33 17.45 0.96 -5.12
N LYS A 34 17.80 1.64 -4.01
CA LYS A 34 18.60 1.02 -2.95
C LYS A 34 17.77 0.06 -2.12
N ARG A 35 18.36 -1.07 -1.77
CA ARG A 35 17.72 -2.08 -0.93
C ARG A 35 17.66 -1.65 0.54
N LEU A 36 16.53 -1.89 1.19
CA LEU A 36 16.34 -1.69 2.62
C LEU A 36 17.06 -2.79 3.42
N TRP A 37 17.08 -3.99 2.87
CA TRP A 37 17.79 -5.17 3.41
C TRP A 37 18.25 -6.07 2.27
N GLU A 38 19.14 -7.02 2.57
CA GLU A 38 19.54 -8.04 1.60
C GLU A 38 18.36 -9.01 1.38
N ASP A 39 18.00 -9.24 0.13
CA ASP A 39 16.96 -10.21 -0.20
C ASP A 39 17.42 -11.61 0.25
N GLN A 40 16.56 -12.28 0.99
CA GLN A 40 16.73 -13.70 1.23
C GLN A 40 16.25 -14.45 -0.01
N SER A 41 16.88 -15.59 -0.30
CA SER A 41 16.47 -16.45 -1.41
C SER A 41 15.17 -17.19 -1.07
N ASP A 42 14.07 -16.46 -1.01
CA ASP A 42 12.74 -17.01 -0.87
C ASP A 42 12.09 -17.01 -2.25
N GLN A 43 11.66 -18.19 -2.70
CA GLN A 43 10.99 -18.34 -4.01
C GLN A 43 9.68 -17.58 -4.14
N TRP A 44 9.13 -17.10 -3.02
CA TRP A 44 7.88 -16.33 -2.97
C TRP A 44 8.10 -14.82 -2.98
N VAL A 45 9.35 -14.39 -2.83
CA VAL A 45 9.71 -12.97 -2.84
C VAL A 45 10.39 -12.64 -4.16
N ALA A 46 9.82 -11.72 -4.91
CA ALA A 46 10.39 -11.28 -6.18
C ALA A 46 11.81 -10.71 -5.98
N ALA A 47 12.69 -10.97 -6.92
CA ALA A 47 14.03 -10.41 -6.90
C ALA A 47 13.96 -8.87 -6.91
N GLY A 48 14.63 -8.24 -5.93
CA GLY A 48 14.58 -6.79 -5.76
C GLY A 48 13.41 -6.26 -4.93
N PHE A 49 12.60 -7.13 -4.33
CA PHE A 49 11.48 -6.74 -3.46
C PHE A 49 11.89 -5.76 -2.36
N SER A 50 13.12 -5.89 -1.82
CA SER A 50 13.65 -4.99 -0.79
C SER A 50 14.08 -3.62 -1.31
N ALA A 51 14.05 -3.35 -2.63
CA ALA A 51 14.34 -2.02 -3.16
C ALA A 51 13.26 -1.01 -2.72
N PHE A 52 13.69 0.22 -2.40
CA PHE A 52 12.80 1.26 -1.88
C PHE A 52 11.56 1.47 -2.77
N TRP A 53 11.78 1.67 -4.07
CA TRP A 53 10.70 1.87 -5.02
C TRP A 53 9.76 0.66 -5.11
N TYR A 54 10.33 -0.55 -5.07
CA TYR A 54 9.54 -1.77 -5.19
C TYR A 54 8.62 -1.95 -3.98
N LEU A 55 9.15 -1.76 -2.77
CA LEU A 55 8.34 -1.84 -1.55
C LEU A 55 7.23 -0.79 -1.55
N GLY A 56 7.50 0.42 -2.06
CA GLY A 56 6.49 1.45 -2.29
C GLY A 56 5.41 1.00 -3.29
N TYR A 57 5.83 0.43 -4.43
CA TYR A 57 4.91 -0.13 -5.43
C TYR A 57 4.06 -1.28 -4.86
N HIS A 58 4.70 -2.27 -4.25
CA HIS A 58 4.05 -3.40 -3.58
C HIS A 58 2.94 -2.92 -2.63
N THR A 59 3.27 -1.95 -1.80
CA THR A 59 2.31 -1.39 -0.84
C THR A 59 1.09 -0.80 -1.54
N LEU A 60 1.29 -0.04 -2.63
CA LEU A 60 0.21 0.59 -3.40
C LEU A 60 -0.62 -0.45 -4.16
N PHE A 61 0.01 -1.46 -4.74
CA PHE A 61 -0.67 -2.52 -5.47
C PHE A 61 -1.64 -3.29 -4.56
N TRP A 62 -1.16 -3.75 -3.41
CA TRP A 62 -2.00 -4.48 -2.46
C TRP A 62 -3.03 -3.59 -1.77
N LEU A 63 -2.70 -2.31 -1.53
CA LEU A 63 -3.69 -1.32 -1.08
C LEU A 63 -4.87 -1.25 -2.05
N ASP A 64 -4.61 -1.12 -3.34
CA ASP A 64 -5.62 -1.02 -4.39
C ASP A 64 -6.45 -2.30 -4.52
N LEU A 65 -5.80 -3.46 -4.53
CA LEU A 65 -6.46 -4.77 -4.59
C LEU A 65 -7.40 -4.98 -3.41
N TYR A 66 -6.94 -4.71 -2.18
CA TYR A 66 -7.76 -4.91 -0.99
C TYR A 66 -8.89 -3.89 -0.86
N LEU A 67 -8.76 -2.71 -1.43
CA LEU A 67 -9.87 -1.77 -1.60
C LEU A 67 -10.92 -2.28 -2.59
N THR A 68 -10.53 -3.06 -3.58
CA THR A 68 -11.46 -3.78 -4.48
C THR A 68 -12.13 -4.95 -3.76
N GLY A 69 -11.37 -5.67 -2.93
CA GLY A 69 -11.83 -6.79 -2.11
C GLY A 69 -12.06 -8.08 -2.89
N ALA A 70 -11.47 -8.20 -4.10
CA ALA A 70 -11.47 -9.40 -4.93
C ALA A 70 -10.33 -9.34 -5.96
N GLU A 71 -9.74 -10.48 -6.28
CA GLU A 71 -8.75 -10.62 -7.36
C GLU A 71 -9.43 -10.64 -8.74
N GLU A 72 -10.62 -11.27 -8.81
CA GLU A 72 -11.38 -11.34 -10.05
C GLU A 72 -11.81 -9.95 -10.53
N GLY A 73 -11.42 -9.61 -11.74
CA GLY A 73 -11.72 -8.32 -12.37
C GLY A 73 -10.86 -7.14 -11.85
N PHE A 74 -9.92 -7.39 -10.94
CA PHE A 74 -8.98 -6.36 -10.53
C PHE A 74 -7.99 -6.04 -11.66
N ALA A 75 -7.76 -4.75 -11.87
CA ALA A 75 -6.70 -4.24 -12.74
C ALA A 75 -6.19 -2.93 -12.14
N PRO A 76 -4.88 -2.82 -11.87
CA PRO A 76 -4.31 -1.55 -11.42
C PRO A 76 -4.37 -0.51 -12.55
N PRO A 77 -4.29 0.79 -12.24
CA PRO A 77 -4.26 1.82 -13.28
C PRO A 77 -2.97 1.73 -14.11
N ALA A 78 -3.06 2.08 -15.40
CA ALA A 78 -1.84 2.15 -16.23
C ALA A 78 -0.82 3.16 -15.64
N PRO A 79 0.48 2.86 -15.68
CA PRO A 79 1.15 1.80 -16.46
C PRO A 79 1.40 0.50 -15.67
N PHE A 80 0.75 0.31 -14.54
CA PHE A 80 0.94 -0.88 -13.69
C PHE A 80 0.18 -2.07 -14.26
N ASP A 81 0.67 -3.28 -13.96
CA ASP A 81 0.12 -4.55 -14.42
C ASP A 81 -0.07 -5.54 -13.26
N LEU A 82 -0.35 -6.80 -13.57
CA LEU A 82 -0.64 -7.84 -12.60
C LEU A 82 0.59 -8.69 -12.21
N VAL A 83 1.79 -8.33 -12.65
CA VAL A 83 3.02 -9.12 -12.37
C VAL A 83 3.26 -9.31 -10.88
N GLU A 84 2.84 -8.34 -10.06
CA GLU A 84 2.94 -8.43 -8.58
C GLU A 84 2.17 -9.64 -8.00
N MET A 85 1.18 -10.16 -8.72
CA MET A 85 0.43 -11.33 -8.30
C MET A 85 1.11 -12.66 -8.68
N GLU A 86 2.14 -12.63 -9.52
CA GLU A 86 2.83 -13.82 -10.03
C GLU A 86 4.03 -14.15 -9.12
N PRO A 87 3.98 -15.25 -8.35
CA PRO A 87 5.04 -15.58 -7.41
C PRO A 87 6.41 -15.71 -8.08
N GLY A 88 7.39 -14.98 -7.58
CA GLY A 88 8.78 -15.07 -8.04
C GLY A 88 9.09 -14.34 -9.36
N GLU A 89 8.09 -13.73 -9.99
CA GLU A 89 8.33 -12.91 -11.18
C GLU A 89 9.08 -11.62 -10.84
N VAL A 90 9.87 -11.17 -11.79
CA VAL A 90 10.66 -9.95 -11.67
C VAL A 90 9.93 -8.82 -12.36
N MET A 91 9.80 -7.68 -11.69
CA MET A 91 9.21 -6.50 -12.29
C MET A 91 9.93 -6.12 -13.60
N PRO A 92 9.19 -5.81 -14.67
CA PRO A 92 9.79 -5.58 -15.99
C PRO A 92 10.66 -4.32 -16.05
N ARG A 93 10.47 -3.39 -15.11
CA ARG A 93 11.24 -2.15 -14.98
C ARG A 93 11.06 -1.51 -13.60
N THR A 94 11.95 -0.59 -13.27
CA THR A 94 11.76 0.33 -12.15
C THR A 94 10.65 1.34 -12.48
N TYR A 95 9.70 1.52 -11.57
CA TYR A 95 8.71 2.61 -11.66
C TYR A 95 9.30 3.89 -11.08
N SER A 96 9.00 5.01 -11.74
CA SER A 96 9.47 6.31 -11.28
C SER A 96 8.68 6.82 -10.07
N ARG A 97 9.25 7.78 -9.36
CA ARG A 97 8.58 8.47 -8.24
C ARG A 97 7.25 9.08 -8.66
N GLU A 98 7.22 9.73 -9.81
CA GLU A 98 6.01 10.37 -10.34
C GLU A 98 4.92 9.35 -10.66
N GLU A 99 5.29 8.17 -11.14
CA GLU A 99 4.34 7.08 -11.37
C GLU A 99 3.74 6.60 -10.05
N LEU A 100 4.58 6.31 -9.04
CA LEU A 100 4.09 5.87 -7.74
C LEU A 100 3.28 6.94 -7.00
N LEU A 101 3.63 8.21 -7.10
CA LEU A 101 2.84 9.29 -6.51
C LEU A 101 1.47 9.45 -7.19
N ARG A 102 1.37 9.23 -8.52
CA ARG A 102 0.06 9.19 -9.20
C ARG A 102 -0.77 8.00 -8.75
N TYR A 103 -0.13 6.85 -8.55
CA TYR A 103 -0.83 5.66 -8.04
C TYR A 103 -1.29 5.85 -6.59
N LEU A 104 -0.46 6.44 -5.76
CA LEU A 104 -0.82 6.80 -4.38
C LEU A 104 -2.05 7.72 -4.35
N GLU A 105 -2.08 8.75 -5.17
CA GLU A 105 -3.22 9.68 -5.25
C GLU A 105 -4.51 8.96 -5.71
N TYR A 106 -4.38 8.05 -6.67
CA TYR A 106 -5.49 7.19 -7.08
C TYR A 106 -5.99 6.32 -5.91
N CYS A 107 -5.08 5.62 -5.22
CA CYS A 107 -5.42 4.78 -4.07
C CYS A 107 -6.02 5.59 -2.92
N ARG A 108 -5.51 6.80 -2.66
CA ARG A 108 -6.03 7.69 -1.63
C ARG A 108 -7.49 8.06 -1.87
N ARG A 109 -7.83 8.49 -3.09
CA ARG A 109 -9.22 8.80 -3.48
C ARG A 109 -10.10 7.56 -3.39
N LYS A 110 -9.65 6.44 -3.95
CA LYS A 110 -10.39 5.17 -3.88
C LYS A 110 -10.67 4.75 -2.44
N CYS A 111 -9.68 4.89 -1.55
CA CYS A 111 -9.84 4.57 -0.13
C CYS A 111 -10.89 5.48 0.52
N GLN A 112 -10.81 6.79 0.30
CA GLN A 112 -11.77 7.76 0.85
C GLN A 112 -13.20 7.45 0.39
N GLU A 113 -13.39 7.18 -0.90
CA GLU A 113 -14.68 6.82 -1.47
C GLU A 113 -15.20 5.48 -0.91
N THR A 114 -14.34 4.45 -0.87
CA THR A 114 -14.68 3.12 -0.37
C THR A 114 -15.12 3.16 1.10
N ILE A 115 -14.35 3.86 1.94
CA ILE A 115 -14.67 3.99 3.36
C ILE A 115 -15.90 4.87 3.57
N GLY A 116 -15.98 6.01 2.86
CA GLY A 116 -17.08 6.98 3.00
C GLY A 116 -18.46 6.44 2.58
N THR A 117 -18.47 5.47 1.66
CA THR A 117 -19.72 4.86 1.15
C THR A 117 -19.99 3.45 1.67
N LEU A 118 -19.18 2.96 2.63
CA LEU A 118 -19.23 1.58 3.12
C LEU A 118 -20.57 1.29 3.81
N SER A 119 -21.46 0.57 3.12
CA SER A 119 -22.73 0.13 3.71
C SER A 119 -22.53 -1.07 4.64
N HIS A 120 -23.53 -1.32 5.50
CA HIS A 120 -23.51 -2.50 6.37
C HIS A 120 -23.41 -3.81 5.58
N GLU A 121 -24.10 -3.94 4.47
CA GLU A 121 -24.05 -5.11 3.59
C GLU A 121 -22.64 -5.31 3.00
N GLN A 122 -22.05 -4.24 2.48
CA GLN A 122 -20.68 -4.27 1.96
C GLN A 122 -19.66 -4.62 3.03
N ALA A 123 -19.80 -4.08 4.25
CA ALA A 123 -18.90 -4.33 5.36
C ALA A 123 -18.79 -5.83 5.73
N TYR A 124 -19.89 -6.57 5.59
CA TYR A 124 -19.94 -8.00 5.88
C TYR A 124 -19.79 -8.91 4.66
N ARG A 125 -19.63 -8.34 3.46
CA ARG A 125 -19.33 -9.11 2.25
C ARG A 125 -18.03 -9.89 2.46
N LEU A 126 -18.08 -11.21 2.26
CA LEU A 126 -16.91 -12.06 2.41
C LEU A 126 -15.96 -11.89 1.22
N CYS A 127 -14.72 -11.58 1.51
CA CYS A 127 -13.60 -11.50 0.57
C CYS A 127 -12.76 -12.77 0.69
N ARG A 128 -12.28 -13.28 -0.45
CA ARG A 128 -11.49 -14.51 -0.52
C ARG A 128 -10.19 -14.25 -1.26
N PHE A 129 -9.09 -14.70 -0.65
CA PHE A 129 -7.75 -14.63 -1.20
C PHE A 129 -7.04 -15.96 -0.96
N ALA A 130 -5.94 -16.23 -1.64
CA ALA A 130 -5.17 -17.46 -1.47
C ALA A 130 -4.74 -17.71 0.00
N TRP A 131 -4.55 -16.65 0.78
CA TRP A 131 -4.13 -16.72 2.18
C TRP A 131 -5.28 -16.79 3.20
N GLY A 132 -6.55 -16.63 2.79
CA GLY A 132 -7.70 -16.73 3.70
C GLY A 132 -8.94 -15.98 3.25
N GLU A 133 -9.94 -16.00 4.11
CA GLU A 133 -11.22 -15.31 3.91
C GLU A 133 -11.55 -14.45 5.13
N LEU A 134 -12.12 -13.26 4.88
CA LEU A 134 -12.55 -12.34 5.94
C LEU A 134 -13.60 -11.35 5.41
N PRO A 135 -14.41 -10.74 6.31
CA PRO A 135 -15.33 -9.67 5.93
C PRO A 135 -14.60 -8.47 5.35
N PHE A 136 -15.22 -7.77 4.41
CA PHE A 136 -14.61 -6.61 3.74
C PHE A 136 -14.15 -5.51 4.71
N ALA A 137 -14.93 -5.23 5.77
CA ALA A 137 -14.51 -4.23 6.77
C ALA A 137 -13.24 -4.67 7.53
N GLU A 138 -13.12 -5.97 7.85
CA GLU A 138 -11.92 -6.53 8.48
C GLU A 138 -10.72 -6.49 7.51
N LEU A 139 -10.96 -6.76 6.22
CA LEU A 139 -9.95 -6.60 5.17
C LEU A 139 -9.41 -5.15 5.13
N GLN A 140 -10.26 -4.13 5.36
CA GLN A 140 -9.76 -2.75 5.38
C GLN A 140 -8.87 -2.45 6.61
N LEU A 141 -9.10 -3.08 7.75
CA LEU A 141 -8.18 -2.99 8.89
C LEU A 141 -6.86 -3.73 8.62
N TYR A 142 -6.92 -4.88 7.96
CA TYR A 142 -5.74 -5.60 7.49
C TYR A 142 -4.94 -4.75 6.50
N ASN A 143 -5.61 -4.14 5.53
CA ASN A 143 -5.03 -3.26 4.52
C ASN A 143 -4.34 -2.03 5.15
N LEU A 144 -4.99 -1.37 6.10
CA LEU A 144 -4.40 -0.25 6.87
C LEU A 144 -3.09 -0.68 7.55
N ARG A 145 -3.08 -1.85 8.19
CA ARG A 145 -1.88 -2.39 8.85
C ARG A 145 -0.76 -2.68 7.86
N HIS A 146 -1.09 -3.20 6.67
CA HIS A 146 -0.13 -3.45 5.60
C HIS A 146 0.54 -2.15 5.13
N VAL A 147 -0.27 -1.10 4.87
CA VAL A 147 0.25 0.22 4.47
C VAL A 147 1.12 0.83 5.58
N GLN A 148 0.68 0.73 6.85
CA GLN A 148 1.44 1.25 8.00
C GLN A 148 2.78 0.52 8.17
N GLU A 149 2.80 -0.79 8.02
CA GLU A 149 4.01 -1.60 8.16
C GLU A 149 5.08 -1.19 7.14
N HIS A 150 4.72 -1.20 5.86
CA HIS A 150 5.67 -0.87 4.80
C HIS A 150 6.03 0.63 4.78
N GLY A 151 5.08 1.51 5.06
CA GLY A 151 5.36 2.93 5.24
C GLY A 151 6.39 3.18 6.34
N ALA A 152 6.27 2.49 7.48
CA ALA A 152 7.24 2.59 8.56
C ALA A 152 8.63 2.06 8.19
N GLN A 153 8.72 0.97 7.41
CA GLN A 153 9.98 0.45 6.90
C GLN A 153 10.70 1.47 6.00
N LEU A 154 9.95 2.09 5.07
CA LEU A 154 10.49 3.13 4.17
C LEU A 154 10.96 4.36 4.96
N LEU A 155 10.16 4.87 5.91
CA LEU A 155 10.54 6.01 6.75
C LEU A 155 11.75 5.71 7.63
N MET A 156 11.81 4.51 8.23
CA MET A 156 12.98 4.08 9.01
C MET A 156 14.24 4.03 8.15
N PHE A 157 14.15 3.51 6.94
CA PHE A 157 15.26 3.47 5.99
C PHE A 157 15.76 4.89 5.65
N LEU A 158 14.85 5.84 5.37
CA LEU A 158 15.21 7.24 5.11
C LEU A 158 15.86 7.90 6.32
N GLY A 159 15.39 7.62 7.52
CA GLY A 159 16.03 8.08 8.76
C GLY A 159 17.47 7.59 8.88
N GLN A 160 17.73 6.32 8.58
CA GLN A 160 19.04 5.71 8.66
C GLN A 160 20.02 6.15 7.55
N GLN A 161 19.52 6.30 6.31
CA GLN A 161 20.35 6.56 5.13
C GLN A 161 20.51 8.04 4.79
N ALA A 162 19.49 8.84 5.06
CA ALA A 162 19.44 10.27 4.68
C ALA A 162 19.27 11.22 5.86
N GLY A 163 19.17 10.71 7.09
CA GLY A 163 18.93 11.54 8.28
C GLY A 163 17.59 12.27 8.25
N LYS A 164 16.61 11.75 7.51
CA LYS A 164 15.26 12.32 7.43
C LYS A 164 14.49 11.98 8.69
N ASP A 165 13.87 12.97 9.31
CA ASP A 165 12.93 12.73 10.39
C ASP A 165 11.68 12.05 9.84
N ALA A 166 11.20 11.01 10.54
CA ALA A 166 9.93 10.39 10.21
C ALA A 166 8.80 11.38 10.44
N SER A 167 8.06 11.72 9.38
CA SER A 167 6.84 12.51 9.51
C SER A 167 5.75 11.65 10.19
N TRP A 168 5.06 12.23 11.17
CA TRP A 168 3.91 11.61 11.78
C TRP A 168 2.64 12.37 11.41
N VAL A 169 1.75 11.70 10.68
CA VAL A 169 0.42 12.22 10.37
C VAL A 169 -0.57 11.66 11.37
N SER A 170 -1.10 12.49 12.25
CA SER A 170 -2.01 12.06 13.31
C SER A 170 -3.40 11.68 12.78
N GLN A 171 -3.84 12.33 11.71
CA GLN A 171 -5.09 12.08 11.01
C GLN A 171 -5.08 12.70 9.60
N ALA A 172 -5.72 12.06 8.63
CA ALA A 172 -5.94 12.63 7.31
C ALA A 172 -7.00 13.76 7.36
N GLN A 173 -6.93 14.66 6.40
CA GLN A 173 -7.93 15.69 6.15
C GLN A 173 -8.85 15.31 4.97
#